data_846cbf7a065739bb7e65d3764da5632e
#
_entry.id   846cbf7a065739bb7e65d3764da5632e
#
_cell.length_a   1.000
_cell.length_b   1.000
_cell.length_c   1.000
_cell.angle_alpha   90.00
_cell.angle_beta   90.00
_cell.angle_gamma   90.00
#
_symmetry.space_group_name_H-M   'P 1'
#
loop_
_entity.id
_entity.type
_entity.pdbx_description
1 polymer ?
#
loop_
_entity_poly.entity_id
_entity_poly.type
_entity_poly.pdbx_seq_one_letter_code
_entity_poly.pdbx_strand_id
1 'polypeptide(L)'
;MGDWTLTPAKIKRLNFSSRRRWRAWLAKNHGIDQEVWLVYDKRLFQSRSISYSDFLSDVVEEAICYGWIDSRVKRMGQTKLGARFTQRRSRANWSQYNRVRALNLIRDGKMTKAGMDVLPAEWTNENVEKDQAHRRTIADCVDGILVDKRKFLVEKRRDDDNADPGLIEIPGGHVDAGETFEDALRREMKEELGIDVERAKLVQKSLYTASNGERQRIHYFHVEKWNGRIRSTEAERVYWESEISNLGVIPDRRAVRKVLSSKPR
;
A
#
# COMPACT_ATOMS: atom_id res chain seq x y z
N MET A 1 -52.18 13.13 -3.37
CA MET A 1 -50.98 12.86 -2.55
C MET A 1 -50.42 11.53 -3.01
N GLY A 2 -49.38 11.56 -3.88
CA GLY A 2 -48.76 10.36 -4.42
C GLY A 2 -47.71 9.86 -3.45
N ASP A 3 -47.89 8.62 -3.05
CA ASP A 3 -46.96 7.89 -2.15
C ASP A 3 -45.71 7.46 -2.97
N TRP A 4 -44.63 8.21 -2.85
CA TRP A 4 -43.29 7.88 -3.44
C TRP A 4 -42.50 7.00 -2.47
N THR A 5 -43.02 5.83 -2.15
CA THR A 5 -42.21 4.79 -1.50
C THR A 5 -41.27 4.17 -2.56
N LEU A 6 -40.12 4.83 -2.79
CA LEU A 6 -39.03 4.20 -3.51
C LEU A 6 -38.54 3.01 -2.67
N THR A 7 -38.92 1.82 -3.06
CA THR A 7 -38.34 0.58 -2.51
C THR A 7 -36.78 0.68 -2.75
N PRO A 8 -35.95 0.62 -1.70
CA PRO A 8 -34.51 0.71 -1.90
C PRO A 8 -34.08 -0.44 -2.80
N ALA A 9 -33.47 -0.09 -3.94
CA ALA A 9 -32.94 -1.06 -4.87
C ALA A 9 -32.10 -2.08 -4.10
N LYS A 10 -32.40 -3.36 -4.25
CA LYS A 10 -31.74 -4.45 -3.51
C LYS A 10 -30.23 -4.41 -3.81
N ILE A 11 -29.44 -3.94 -2.85
CA ILE A 11 -27.99 -3.76 -3.03
C ILE A 11 -27.37 -5.05 -3.50
N LYS A 12 -26.75 -5.03 -4.67
CA LYS A 12 -26.15 -6.18 -5.33
C LYS A 12 -24.95 -6.71 -4.54
N ARG A 13 -24.91 -8.01 -4.30
CA ARG A 13 -23.80 -8.68 -3.64
C ARG A 13 -23.15 -9.65 -4.63
N LEU A 14 -21.83 -9.55 -4.80
CA LEU A 14 -21.03 -10.42 -5.64
C LEU A 14 -20.08 -11.22 -4.78
N ASN A 15 -20.08 -12.55 -4.95
CA ASN A 15 -19.05 -13.36 -4.31
C ASN A 15 -17.76 -13.25 -5.12
N PHE A 16 -16.73 -12.73 -4.49
CA PHE A 16 -15.41 -12.64 -5.12
C PHE A 16 -14.81 -14.03 -5.29
N SER A 17 -14.29 -14.29 -6.48
CA SER A 17 -13.61 -15.54 -6.81
C SER A 17 -12.23 -15.34 -7.45
N SER A 18 -12.01 -14.23 -8.17
CA SER A 18 -10.71 -13.85 -8.73
C SER A 18 -10.72 -12.40 -9.24
N ARG A 19 -9.53 -11.77 -9.31
CA ARG A 19 -9.30 -10.46 -9.94
C ARG A 19 -9.88 -10.41 -11.36
N ARG A 20 -9.61 -11.46 -12.18
CA ARG A 20 -10.12 -11.55 -13.56
C ARG A 20 -11.65 -11.52 -13.64
N ARG A 21 -12.37 -12.21 -12.75
CA ARG A 21 -13.84 -12.18 -12.72
C ARG A 21 -14.39 -10.84 -12.26
N TRP A 22 -13.73 -10.20 -11.30
CA TRP A 22 -14.07 -8.84 -10.86
C TRP A 22 -13.91 -7.84 -11.99
N ARG A 23 -12.76 -7.83 -12.71
CA ARG A 23 -12.56 -7.01 -13.90
C ARG A 23 -13.61 -7.27 -14.98
N ALA A 24 -13.94 -8.52 -15.28
CA ALA A 24 -14.96 -8.87 -16.26
C ALA A 24 -16.36 -8.40 -15.87
N TRP A 25 -16.68 -8.41 -14.58
CA TRP A 25 -17.93 -7.85 -14.08
C TRP A 25 -17.96 -6.33 -14.23
N LEU A 26 -16.92 -5.64 -13.82
CA LEU A 26 -16.78 -4.18 -13.99
C LEU A 26 -16.91 -3.78 -15.46
N ALA A 27 -16.27 -4.49 -16.36
CA ALA A 27 -16.34 -4.21 -17.80
C ALA A 27 -17.79 -4.19 -18.33
N LYS A 28 -18.66 -5.05 -17.78
CA LYS A 28 -20.06 -5.17 -18.20
C LYS A 28 -21.02 -4.26 -17.45
N ASN A 29 -20.70 -3.90 -16.18
CA ASN A 29 -21.68 -3.32 -15.28
C ASN A 29 -21.32 -1.92 -14.76
N HIS A 30 -20.10 -1.43 -14.99
CA HIS A 30 -19.63 -0.15 -14.42
C HIS A 30 -20.51 1.06 -14.78
N GLY A 31 -21.16 1.07 -15.93
CA GLY A 31 -22.09 2.12 -16.36
C GLY A 31 -23.56 1.86 -16.00
N ILE A 32 -23.89 0.67 -15.49
CA ILE A 32 -25.27 0.24 -15.21
C ILE A 32 -25.55 0.27 -13.70
N ASP A 33 -24.71 -0.41 -12.93
CA ASP A 33 -24.85 -0.48 -11.47
C ASP A 33 -24.17 0.75 -10.82
N GLN A 34 -24.78 1.29 -9.76
CA GLN A 34 -24.21 2.42 -9.00
C GLN A 34 -23.46 1.99 -7.77
N GLU A 35 -23.76 0.78 -7.26
CA GLU A 35 -23.20 0.25 -6.03
C GLU A 35 -23.19 -1.28 -6.08
N VAL A 36 -22.13 -1.86 -5.48
CA VAL A 36 -22.02 -3.30 -5.29
C VAL A 36 -21.23 -3.61 -4.01
N TRP A 37 -21.57 -4.72 -3.35
CA TRP A 37 -20.78 -5.31 -2.28
C TRP A 37 -20.02 -6.52 -2.81
N LEU A 38 -18.69 -6.42 -2.84
CA LEU A 38 -17.81 -7.54 -3.17
C LEU A 38 -17.58 -8.36 -1.89
N VAL A 39 -18.16 -9.55 -1.83
CA VAL A 39 -18.11 -10.44 -0.66
C VAL A 39 -17.04 -11.50 -0.86
N TYR A 40 -16.18 -11.72 0.13
CA TYR A 40 -15.10 -12.69 0.11
C TYR A 40 -14.95 -13.40 1.45
N ASP A 41 -14.40 -14.61 1.42
CA ASP A 41 -14.14 -15.41 2.62
C ASP A 41 -12.72 -15.14 3.13
N LYS A 42 -12.57 -14.85 4.41
CA LYS A 42 -11.26 -14.62 5.06
C LYS A 42 -10.33 -15.83 4.92
N ARG A 43 -10.87 -17.05 4.84
CA ARG A 43 -10.09 -18.27 4.68
C ARG A 43 -9.31 -18.32 3.35
N LEU A 44 -9.72 -17.55 2.35
CA LEU A 44 -8.97 -17.42 1.10
C LEU A 44 -7.54 -16.90 1.31
N PHE A 45 -7.31 -16.20 2.42
CA PHE A 45 -6.01 -15.61 2.75
C PHE A 45 -5.15 -16.51 3.66
N GLN A 46 -5.75 -17.49 4.33
CA GLN A 46 -5.04 -18.43 5.20
C GLN A 46 -4.25 -19.48 4.43
N SER A 47 -4.70 -19.85 3.23
CA SER A 47 -4.13 -20.91 2.39
C SER A 47 -3.30 -20.41 1.20
N ARG A 48 -3.24 -19.12 0.96
CA ARG A 48 -2.54 -18.53 -0.19
C ARG A 48 -1.44 -17.58 0.27
N SER A 49 -0.36 -17.52 -0.50
CA SER A 49 0.77 -16.59 -0.32
C SER A 49 0.42 -15.11 -0.53
N ILE A 50 -0.87 -14.78 -0.66
CA ILE A 50 -1.37 -13.42 -0.90
C ILE A 50 -1.95 -12.90 0.41
N SER A 51 -1.48 -11.75 0.88
CA SER A 51 -2.05 -11.09 2.05
C SER A 51 -3.42 -10.48 1.72
N TYR A 52 -4.25 -10.28 2.75
CA TYR A 52 -5.54 -9.58 2.59
C TYR A 52 -5.39 -8.18 1.99
N SER A 53 -4.33 -7.47 2.36
CA SER A 53 -4.04 -6.13 1.83
C SER A 53 -3.63 -6.14 0.36
N ASP A 54 -2.83 -7.12 -0.09
CA ASP A 54 -2.49 -7.29 -1.51
C ASP A 54 -3.75 -7.54 -2.33
N PHE A 55 -4.63 -8.42 -1.80
CA PHE A 55 -5.92 -8.68 -2.42
C PHE A 55 -6.79 -7.42 -2.51
N LEU A 56 -6.91 -6.67 -1.41
CA LEU A 56 -7.72 -5.46 -1.40
C LEU A 56 -7.14 -4.42 -2.36
N SER A 57 -5.80 -4.29 -2.42
CA SER A 57 -5.12 -3.43 -3.38
C SER A 57 -5.48 -3.81 -4.82
N ASP A 58 -5.41 -5.10 -5.16
CA ASP A 58 -5.74 -5.62 -6.49
C ASP A 58 -7.19 -5.31 -6.90
N VAL A 59 -8.16 -5.49 -5.99
CA VAL A 59 -9.57 -5.21 -6.32
C VAL A 59 -9.88 -3.73 -6.41
N VAL A 60 -9.19 -2.87 -5.65
CA VAL A 60 -9.30 -1.41 -5.73
C VAL A 60 -8.71 -0.90 -7.04
N GLU A 61 -7.57 -1.42 -7.47
CA GLU A 61 -6.98 -1.06 -8.76
C GLU A 61 -7.91 -1.37 -9.93
N GLU A 62 -8.51 -2.56 -9.94
CA GLU A 62 -9.50 -2.91 -10.99
C GLU A 62 -10.71 -1.98 -10.95
N ALA A 63 -11.20 -1.61 -9.77
CA ALA A 63 -12.30 -0.66 -9.62
C ALA A 63 -11.93 0.72 -10.19
N ILE A 64 -10.75 1.24 -9.86
CA ILE A 64 -10.23 2.51 -10.37
C ILE A 64 -10.17 2.50 -11.90
N CYS A 65 -9.74 1.40 -12.52
CA CYS A 65 -9.70 1.27 -13.99
C CYS A 65 -11.06 1.53 -14.67
N TYR A 66 -12.16 1.30 -13.95
CA TYR A 66 -13.52 1.47 -14.46
C TYR A 66 -14.28 2.64 -13.81
N GLY A 67 -13.57 3.55 -13.14
CA GLY A 67 -14.16 4.74 -12.51
C GLY A 67 -14.94 4.44 -11.24
N TRP A 68 -14.58 3.39 -10.51
CA TRP A 68 -15.19 3.00 -9.25
C TRP A 68 -14.21 3.17 -8.08
N ILE A 69 -14.75 3.22 -6.86
CA ILE A 69 -13.98 3.38 -5.63
C ILE A 69 -14.59 2.54 -4.51
N ASP A 70 -13.73 2.00 -3.65
CA ASP A 70 -14.13 1.42 -2.38
C ASP A 70 -14.52 2.51 -1.36
N SER A 71 -15.42 2.20 -0.46
CA SER A 71 -15.91 3.17 0.54
C SER A 71 -16.02 2.59 1.95
N ARG A 72 -16.31 1.32 2.09
CA ARG A 72 -16.52 0.69 3.38
C ARG A 72 -16.27 -0.81 3.33
N VAL A 73 -15.62 -1.32 4.38
CA VAL A 73 -15.52 -2.77 4.61
C VAL A 73 -16.33 -3.12 5.85
N LYS A 74 -17.12 -4.20 5.79
CA LYS A 74 -17.84 -4.72 6.97
C LYS A 74 -17.87 -6.24 7.02
N ARG A 75 -18.10 -6.77 8.21
CA ARG A 75 -18.34 -8.20 8.40
C ARG A 75 -19.71 -8.58 7.82
N MET A 76 -19.76 -9.64 7.01
CA MET A 76 -20.96 -10.18 6.36
C MET A 76 -21.38 -11.55 6.91
N GLY A 77 -20.63 -12.08 7.89
CA GLY A 77 -20.81 -13.37 8.54
C GLY A 77 -19.60 -13.73 9.37
N GLN A 78 -19.56 -14.94 9.91
CA GLN A 78 -18.44 -15.38 10.77
C GLN A 78 -17.09 -15.35 10.01
N THR A 79 -17.08 -15.84 8.77
CA THR A 79 -15.87 -15.93 7.94
C THR A 79 -15.86 -14.94 6.75
N LYS A 80 -16.98 -14.24 6.49
CA LYS A 80 -17.13 -13.39 5.31
C LYS A 80 -16.97 -11.91 5.64
N LEU A 81 -16.24 -11.22 4.76
CA LEU A 81 -16.17 -9.76 4.69
C LEU A 81 -16.77 -9.27 3.38
N GLY A 82 -17.26 -8.03 3.38
CA GLY A 82 -17.73 -7.34 2.18
C GLY A 82 -17.07 -5.98 2.07
N ALA A 83 -16.53 -5.68 0.90
CA ALA A 83 -16.09 -4.36 0.52
C ALA A 83 -17.13 -3.70 -0.38
N ARG A 84 -17.55 -2.48 -0.04
CA ARG A 84 -18.51 -1.70 -0.80
C ARG A 84 -17.79 -0.91 -1.87
N PHE A 85 -18.22 -1.06 -3.11
CA PHE A 85 -17.75 -0.27 -4.25
C PHE A 85 -18.87 0.56 -4.83
N THR A 86 -18.56 1.78 -5.25
CA THR A 86 -19.51 2.72 -5.88
C THR A 86 -18.85 3.39 -7.08
N GLN A 87 -19.67 3.87 -8.01
CA GLN A 87 -19.17 4.75 -9.06
C GLN A 87 -18.57 6.01 -8.44
N ARG A 88 -17.42 6.43 -8.97
CA ARG A 88 -16.75 7.67 -8.57
C ARG A 88 -17.40 8.86 -9.26
N ARG A 89 -17.61 9.93 -8.52
CA ARG A 89 -18.06 11.21 -9.08
C ARG A 89 -16.85 11.97 -9.65
N SER A 90 -16.99 12.61 -10.78
CA SER A 90 -15.91 13.31 -11.50
C SER A 90 -15.18 14.40 -10.68
N ARG A 91 -15.82 14.97 -9.66
CA ARG A 91 -15.22 15.97 -8.75
C ARG A 91 -14.93 15.43 -7.35
N ALA A 92 -14.89 14.10 -7.18
CA ALA A 92 -14.60 13.50 -5.89
C ALA A 92 -13.13 13.72 -5.51
N ASN A 93 -12.86 13.97 -4.22
CA ASN A 93 -11.50 14.01 -3.71
C ASN A 93 -10.81 12.67 -3.93
N TRP A 94 -9.59 12.73 -4.41
CA TRP A 94 -8.71 11.58 -4.55
C TRP A 94 -7.75 11.56 -3.37
N SER A 95 -7.76 10.46 -2.60
CA SER A 95 -6.67 10.24 -1.66
C SER A 95 -5.35 10.11 -2.43
N GLN A 96 -4.25 10.47 -1.81
CA GLN A 96 -2.94 10.38 -2.44
C GLN A 96 -2.63 8.94 -2.89
N TYR A 97 -3.01 7.92 -2.11
CA TYR A 97 -2.91 6.51 -2.49
C TYR A 97 -3.64 6.17 -3.80
N ASN A 98 -4.89 6.59 -3.92
CA ASN A 98 -5.66 6.31 -5.12
C ASN A 98 -5.20 7.14 -6.32
N ARG A 99 -4.63 8.34 -6.07
CA ARG A 99 -3.97 9.14 -7.10
C ARG A 99 -2.80 8.37 -7.71
N VAL A 100 -1.87 7.88 -6.88
CA VAL A 100 -0.69 7.12 -7.33
C VAL A 100 -1.11 5.85 -8.06
N ARG A 101 -2.10 5.10 -7.53
CA ARG A 101 -2.64 3.92 -8.22
C ARG A 101 -3.18 4.27 -9.60
N ALA A 102 -3.98 5.34 -9.72
CA ALA A 102 -4.54 5.76 -11.01
C ALA A 102 -3.44 6.13 -12.01
N LEU A 103 -2.44 6.91 -11.61
CA LEU A 103 -1.31 7.29 -12.46
C LEU A 103 -0.48 6.07 -12.91
N ASN A 104 -0.25 5.11 -12.01
CA ASN A 104 0.42 3.86 -12.37
C ASN A 104 -0.41 3.03 -13.37
N LEU A 105 -1.73 2.95 -13.18
CA LEU A 105 -2.63 2.23 -14.08
C LEU A 105 -2.73 2.87 -15.46
N ILE A 106 -2.66 4.22 -15.55
CA ILE A 106 -2.57 4.96 -16.83
C ILE A 106 -1.25 4.59 -17.53
N ARG A 107 -0.13 4.71 -16.83
CA ARG A 107 1.19 4.39 -17.37
C ARG A 107 1.28 2.95 -17.87
N ASP A 108 0.74 2.01 -17.11
CA ASP A 108 0.77 0.58 -17.46
C ASP A 108 -0.25 0.20 -18.56
N GLY A 109 -0.98 1.18 -19.12
CA GLY A 109 -2.01 0.96 -20.15
C GLY A 109 -3.20 0.13 -19.66
N LYS A 110 -3.44 0.05 -18.35
CA LYS A 110 -4.51 -0.73 -17.73
C LYS A 110 -5.80 0.05 -17.54
N MET A 111 -5.70 1.40 -17.51
CA MET A 111 -6.84 2.31 -17.32
C MET A 111 -7.79 2.23 -18.50
N THR A 112 -9.08 2.12 -18.25
CA THR A 112 -10.11 2.15 -19.31
C THR A 112 -10.59 3.59 -19.54
N LYS A 113 -11.34 3.81 -20.64
CA LYS A 113 -11.98 5.10 -20.89
C LYS A 113 -12.86 5.54 -19.72
N ALA A 114 -13.65 4.64 -19.14
CA ALA A 114 -14.51 4.93 -17.99
C ALA A 114 -13.72 5.37 -16.75
N GLY A 115 -12.52 4.79 -16.52
CA GLY A 115 -11.60 5.22 -15.48
C GLY A 115 -11.02 6.60 -15.77
N MET A 116 -10.63 6.87 -17.02
CA MET A 116 -10.10 8.17 -17.45
C MET A 116 -11.14 9.30 -17.31
N ASP A 117 -12.40 9.03 -17.64
CA ASP A 117 -13.49 10.04 -17.65
C ASP A 117 -13.82 10.61 -16.24
N VAL A 118 -13.40 9.93 -15.16
CA VAL A 118 -13.63 10.40 -13.77
C VAL A 118 -12.39 11.00 -13.11
N LEU A 119 -11.28 11.08 -13.84
CA LEU A 119 -10.06 11.71 -13.32
C LEU A 119 -10.19 13.23 -13.29
N PRO A 120 -9.49 13.91 -12.37
CA PRO A 120 -9.33 15.35 -12.43
C PRO A 120 -8.72 15.81 -13.76
N ALA A 121 -9.22 16.93 -14.30
CA ALA A 121 -8.79 17.43 -15.62
C ALA A 121 -7.28 17.74 -15.67
N GLU A 122 -6.70 18.12 -14.54
CA GLU A 122 -5.28 18.41 -14.40
C GLU A 122 -4.37 17.15 -14.50
N TRP A 123 -4.95 15.94 -14.52
CA TRP A 123 -4.20 14.69 -14.67
C TRP A 123 -4.12 14.26 -16.15
N THR A 124 -4.04 15.21 -17.05
CA THR A 124 -3.88 14.97 -18.48
C THR A 124 -2.52 14.39 -18.83
N ASN A 125 -2.38 13.83 -20.03
CA ASN A 125 -1.18 13.14 -20.51
C ASN A 125 0.12 13.96 -20.35
N GLU A 126 0.09 15.29 -20.53
CA GLU A 126 1.28 16.15 -20.38
C GLU A 126 1.81 16.20 -18.94
N ASN A 127 0.92 16.23 -17.95
CA ASN A 127 1.32 16.21 -16.54
C ASN A 127 1.76 14.79 -16.10
N VAL A 128 1.19 13.77 -16.72
CA VAL A 128 1.61 12.38 -16.56
C VAL A 128 3.00 12.16 -17.16
N GLU A 129 3.31 12.74 -18.30
CA GLU A 129 4.62 12.63 -18.97
C GLU A 129 5.75 13.37 -18.23
N LYS A 130 5.49 14.56 -17.70
CA LYS A 130 6.46 15.28 -16.84
C LYS A 130 6.75 14.53 -15.54
N ASP A 131 5.73 13.96 -14.93
CA ASP A 131 5.82 13.11 -13.76
C ASP A 131 6.55 11.78 -14.10
N GLN A 132 6.39 11.26 -15.33
CA GLN A 132 7.07 10.05 -15.82
C GLN A 132 8.58 10.23 -16.03
N ALA A 133 9.04 11.40 -16.44
CA ALA A 133 10.47 11.66 -16.62
C ALA A 133 11.23 11.60 -15.28
N HIS A 134 10.58 12.09 -14.21
CA HIS A 134 11.12 12.01 -12.84
C HIS A 134 11.08 10.58 -12.25
N ARG A 135 10.13 9.74 -12.69
CA ARG A 135 9.87 8.38 -12.17
C ARG A 135 10.56 7.26 -12.94
N ARG A 136 11.35 7.56 -13.97
CA ARG A 136 12.11 6.54 -14.71
C ARG A 136 13.29 5.99 -13.92
N THR A 137 13.78 6.72 -12.94
CA THR A 137 14.82 6.26 -12.01
C THR A 137 14.17 5.51 -10.84
N ILE A 138 14.69 4.34 -10.56
CA ILE A 138 14.37 3.60 -9.33
C ILE A 138 15.39 4.06 -8.30
N ALA A 139 14.93 4.72 -7.24
CA ALA A 139 15.77 5.05 -6.11
C ALA A 139 16.10 3.77 -5.32
N ASP A 140 17.34 3.59 -4.95
CA ASP A 140 17.69 2.54 -3.98
C ASP A 140 17.46 3.08 -2.56
N CYS A 141 16.81 2.27 -1.73
CA CYS A 141 16.53 2.55 -0.32
C CYS A 141 16.99 1.37 0.54
N VAL A 142 17.25 1.64 1.80
CA VAL A 142 17.61 0.63 2.81
C VAL A 142 16.69 0.74 4.00
N ASP A 143 16.18 -0.39 4.48
CA ASP A 143 15.35 -0.46 5.69
C ASP A 143 15.97 -1.42 6.71
N GLY A 144 15.98 -1.01 7.98
CA GLY A 144 16.54 -1.76 9.10
C GLY A 144 15.46 -2.44 9.95
N ILE A 145 15.33 -3.77 9.86
CA ILE A 145 14.43 -4.54 10.71
C ILE A 145 15.13 -4.88 12.02
N LEU A 146 14.74 -4.19 13.10
CA LEU A 146 15.16 -4.50 14.45
C LEU A 146 14.10 -5.36 15.11
N VAL A 147 14.52 -6.41 15.82
CA VAL A 147 13.61 -7.33 16.50
C VAL A 147 14.01 -7.47 17.97
N ASP A 148 13.03 -7.35 18.87
CA ASP A 148 13.12 -7.73 20.27
C ASP A 148 12.05 -8.77 20.60
N LYS A 149 12.46 -10.00 20.92
CA LYS A 149 11.57 -11.15 21.15
C LYS A 149 10.68 -11.41 19.92
N ARG A 150 9.41 -11.02 19.94
CA ARG A 150 8.44 -11.15 18.83
C ARG A 150 7.93 -9.82 18.32
N LYS A 151 8.52 -8.72 18.79
CA LYS A 151 8.19 -7.37 18.34
C LYS A 151 9.25 -6.88 17.37
N PHE A 152 8.86 -6.03 16.48
CA PHE A 152 9.74 -5.36 15.52
C PHE A 152 9.58 -3.85 15.66
N LEU A 153 10.66 -3.11 15.43
CA LEU A 153 10.65 -1.67 15.52
C LEU A 153 9.97 -1.10 14.28
N VAL A 154 9.11 -0.13 14.50
CA VAL A 154 8.44 0.63 13.43
C VAL A 154 8.50 2.11 13.73
N GLU A 155 8.36 2.89 12.69
CA GLU A 155 8.11 4.32 12.80
C GLU A 155 6.74 4.68 12.23
N LYS A 156 6.15 5.73 12.77
CA LYS A 156 4.99 6.38 12.17
C LYS A 156 5.45 7.67 11.53
N ARG A 157 5.29 7.76 10.22
CA ARG A 157 5.57 8.98 9.46
C ARG A 157 4.66 10.12 9.90
N ARG A 158 5.13 11.33 9.72
CA ARG A 158 4.33 12.54 10.01
C ARG A 158 3.19 12.67 9.00
N ASP A 159 2.09 13.28 9.42
CA ASP A 159 0.92 13.48 8.54
C ASP A 159 1.18 14.53 7.42
N ASP A 160 2.26 15.31 7.52
CA ASP A 160 2.71 16.31 6.55
C ASP A 160 3.88 15.84 5.67
N ASP A 161 4.34 14.59 5.79
CA ASP A 161 5.38 14.02 4.93
C ASP A 161 4.95 13.98 3.46
N ASN A 162 5.91 14.24 2.57
CA ASN A 162 5.66 14.24 1.12
C ASN A 162 5.39 12.85 0.55
N ALA A 163 5.96 11.81 1.15
CA ALA A 163 5.75 10.41 0.79
C ALA A 163 5.07 9.68 1.95
N ASP A 164 4.03 8.91 1.66
CA ASP A 164 3.35 8.02 2.60
C ASP A 164 2.96 8.65 3.97
N PRO A 165 2.34 9.85 4.00
CA PRO A 165 2.04 10.54 5.24
C PRO A 165 1.21 9.70 6.20
N GLY A 166 1.60 9.68 7.48
CA GLY A 166 0.92 8.96 8.56
C GLY A 166 1.04 7.44 8.50
N LEU A 167 1.80 6.86 7.55
CA LEU A 167 2.03 5.42 7.49
C LEU A 167 2.90 4.94 8.64
N ILE A 168 2.71 3.66 8.94
CA ILE A 168 3.59 2.88 9.82
C ILE A 168 4.45 1.99 8.93
N GLU A 169 5.77 2.14 9.04
CA GLU A 169 6.74 1.44 8.21
C GLU A 169 7.99 1.02 9.01
N ILE A 170 8.89 0.30 8.36
CA ILE A 170 10.21 -0.03 8.91
C ILE A 170 11.12 1.18 8.71
N PRO A 171 11.88 1.60 9.74
CA PRO A 171 12.83 2.72 9.64
C PRO A 171 13.86 2.52 8.54
N GLY A 172 14.15 3.58 7.79
CA GLY A 172 15.13 3.55 6.71
C GLY A 172 14.99 4.71 5.73
N GLY A 173 15.86 4.76 4.73
CA GLY A 173 15.85 5.87 3.78
C GLY A 173 16.63 5.61 2.51
N HIS A 174 16.91 6.69 1.78
CA HIS A 174 17.55 6.63 0.48
C HIS A 174 19.06 6.32 0.57
N VAL A 175 19.57 5.65 -0.45
CA VAL A 175 21.01 5.43 -0.62
C VAL A 175 21.59 6.60 -1.39
N ASP A 176 22.59 7.27 -0.83
CA ASP A 176 23.26 8.39 -1.46
C ASP A 176 24.20 7.94 -2.59
N ALA A 177 24.50 8.86 -3.50
CA ALA A 177 25.36 8.57 -4.64
C ALA A 177 26.78 8.15 -4.18
N GLY A 178 27.19 6.94 -4.54
CA GLY A 178 28.49 6.38 -4.20
C GLY A 178 28.54 5.66 -2.85
N GLU A 179 27.43 5.62 -2.11
CA GLU A 179 27.31 4.92 -0.84
C GLU A 179 27.03 3.42 -1.06
N THR A 180 27.57 2.57 -0.19
CA THR A 180 27.15 1.16 -0.15
C THR A 180 25.82 1.01 0.61
N PHE A 181 25.09 -0.07 0.37
CA PHE A 181 23.82 -0.32 1.09
C PHE A 181 24.03 -0.48 2.60
N GLU A 182 25.14 -1.03 3.02
CA GLU A 182 25.53 -1.18 4.41
C GLU A 182 25.89 0.15 5.06
N ASP A 183 26.54 1.07 4.33
CA ASP A 183 26.86 2.40 4.84
C ASP A 183 25.60 3.26 4.92
N ALA A 184 24.74 3.23 3.90
CA ALA A 184 23.43 3.86 3.92
C ALA A 184 22.60 3.39 5.13
N LEU A 185 22.53 2.07 5.36
CA LEU A 185 21.82 1.53 6.53
C LEU A 185 22.39 2.09 7.84
N ARG A 186 23.72 2.15 7.98
CA ARG A 186 24.33 2.70 9.22
C ARG A 186 24.02 4.18 9.41
N ARG A 187 24.08 4.95 8.33
CA ARG A 187 23.75 6.38 8.34
C ARG A 187 22.28 6.59 8.73
N GLU A 188 21.34 5.94 8.02
CA GLU A 188 19.90 6.09 8.28
C GLU A 188 19.53 5.65 9.71
N MET A 189 20.03 4.52 10.19
CA MET A 189 19.78 4.07 11.56
C MET A 189 20.39 5.03 12.59
N LYS A 190 21.47 5.73 12.24
CA LYS A 190 22.05 6.76 13.12
C LYS A 190 21.22 8.03 13.10
N GLU A 191 20.79 8.48 11.94
CA GLU A 191 20.00 9.69 11.74
C GLU A 191 18.61 9.55 12.35
N GLU A 192 17.86 8.50 12.02
CA GLU A 192 16.47 8.33 12.46
C GLU A 192 16.33 7.80 13.89
N LEU A 193 17.21 6.87 14.29
CA LEU A 193 17.08 6.15 15.56
C LEU A 193 18.17 6.46 16.59
N GLY A 194 19.25 7.16 16.20
CA GLY A 194 20.38 7.47 17.06
C GLY A 194 21.23 6.26 17.44
N ILE A 195 21.14 5.13 16.72
CA ILE A 195 21.87 3.90 17.02
C ILE A 195 23.03 3.67 16.04
N ASP A 196 24.03 2.92 16.51
CA ASP A 196 25.17 2.48 15.71
C ASP A 196 25.04 1.00 15.37
N VAL A 197 24.81 0.67 14.09
CA VAL A 197 24.65 -0.71 13.62
C VAL A 197 26.02 -1.41 13.58
N GLU A 198 26.18 -2.46 14.39
CA GLU A 198 27.38 -3.30 14.39
C GLU A 198 27.29 -4.46 13.38
N ARG A 199 26.12 -5.11 13.33
CA ARG A 199 25.90 -6.25 12.44
C ARG A 199 24.48 -6.25 11.88
N ALA A 200 24.42 -6.33 10.55
CA ALA A 200 23.19 -6.48 9.82
C ALA A 200 23.36 -7.47 8.68
N LYS A 201 22.25 -8.07 8.25
CA LYS A 201 22.21 -9.05 7.16
C LYS A 201 21.09 -8.69 6.20
N LEU A 202 21.42 -8.58 4.91
CA LEU A 202 20.39 -8.42 3.87
C LEU A 202 19.47 -9.65 3.84
N VAL A 203 18.16 -9.41 3.96
CA VAL A 203 17.14 -10.46 4.00
C VAL A 203 16.25 -10.48 2.76
N GLN A 204 15.99 -9.31 2.16
CA GLN A 204 15.09 -9.20 1.02
C GLN A 204 15.38 -7.92 0.22
N LYS A 205 15.01 -7.96 -1.07
CA LYS A 205 14.88 -6.77 -1.93
C LYS A 205 13.46 -6.74 -2.49
N SER A 206 12.83 -5.58 -2.54
CA SER A 206 11.49 -5.43 -3.09
C SER A 206 11.35 -4.10 -3.81
N LEU A 207 10.49 -4.08 -4.82
CA LEU A 207 10.06 -2.83 -5.43
C LEU A 207 8.83 -2.30 -4.70
N TYR A 208 8.83 -1.00 -4.46
CA TYR A 208 7.73 -0.24 -3.89
C TYR A 208 7.49 1.02 -4.71
N THR A 209 6.29 1.53 -4.68
CA THR A 209 5.97 2.86 -5.22
C THR A 209 5.28 3.65 -4.11
N ALA A 210 5.96 4.66 -3.62
CA ALA A 210 5.47 5.55 -2.58
C ALA A 210 4.26 6.38 -3.05
N SER A 211 3.53 6.97 -2.12
CA SER A 211 2.32 7.73 -2.41
C SER A 211 2.56 8.97 -3.27
N ASN A 212 3.76 9.55 -3.23
CA ASN A 212 4.20 10.63 -4.12
C ASN A 212 4.58 10.13 -5.53
N GLY A 213 4.59 8.79 -5.72
CA GLY A 213 4.87 8.11 -6.98
C GLY A 213 6.32 7.77 -7.23
N GLU A 214 7.20 8.04 -6.30
CA GLU A 214 8.58 7.60 -6.36
C GLU A 214 8.66 6.08 -6.40
N ARG A 215 9.48 5.55 -7.30
CA ARG A 215 9.75 4.12 -7.39
C ARG A 215 11.01 3.81 -6.61
N GLN A 216 10.89 2.93 -5.64
CA GLN A 216 11.95 2.56 -4.72
C GLN A 216 12.28 1.07 -4.88
N ARG A 217 13.57 0.75 -4.81
CA ARG A 217 14.09 -0.59 -4.59
C ARG A 217 14.58 -0.66 -3.17
N ILE A 218 13.77 -1.23 -2.28
CA ILE A 218 14.07 -1.30 -0.86
C ILE A 218 14.90 -2.55 -0.58
N HIS A 219 16.05 -2.36 0.06
CA HIS A 219 16.96 -3.39 0.54
C HIS A 219 16.73 -3.58 2.04
N TYR A 220 16.02 -4.63 2.42
CA TYR A 220 15.69 -4.92 3.82
C TYR A 220 16.83 -5.63 4.51
N PHE A 221 17.31 -5.08 5.62
CA PHE A 221 18.33 -5.67 6.46
C PHE A 221 17.75 -6.09 7.82
N HIS A 222 18.06 -7.28 8.29
CA HIS A 222 17.90 -7.65 9.69
C HIS A 222 19.08 -7.09 10.48
N VAL A 223 18.83 -6.11 11.34
CA VAL A 223 19.81 -5.53 12.24
C VAL A 223 19.93 -6.46 13.46
N GLU A 224 20.99 -7.27 13.47
CA GLU A 224 21.18 -8.30 14.51
C GLU A 224 21.87 -7.76 15.76
N LYS A 225 22.65 -6.67 15.62
CA LYS A 225 23.38 -6.05 16.74
C LYS A 225 23.57 -4.56 16.50
N TRP A 226 23.32 -3.78 17.54
CA TRP A 226 23.52 -2.33 17.53
C TRP A 226 23.91 -1.82 18.91
N ASN A 227 24.49 -0.61 18.97
CA ASN A 227 24.78 0.16 20.17
C ASN A 227 23.94 1.44 20.22
N GLY A 228 23.75 1.97 21.40
CA GLY A 228 23.00 3.19 21.61
C GLY A 228 21.55 2.93 22.06
N ARG A 229 20.88 4.02 22.40
CA ARG A 229 19.48 4.01 22.83
C ARG A 229 18.60 4.51 21.68
N ILE A 230 17.64 3.71 21.29
CA ILE A 230 16.66 4.08 20.25
C ILE A 230 15.90 5.35 20.66
N ARG A 231 15.89 6.32 19.76
CA ARG A 231 15.17 7.60 19.89
C ARG A 231 14.55 7.91 18.52
N SER A 232 13.37 8.51 18.49
CA SER A 232 12.81 9.10 17.28
C SER A 232 13.44 10.47 17.07
N THR A 233 14.05 10.71 15.91
CA THR A 233 14.65 12.01 15.55
C THR A 233 13.87 12.71 14.44
N GLU A 234 13.27 11.97 13.51
CA GLU A 234 12.58 12.49 12.32
C GLU A 234 11.10 12.12 12.28
N ALA A 235 10.77 10.86 12.55
CA ALA A 235 9.40 10.37 12.53
C ALA A 235 8.52 10.98 13.62
N GLU A 236 7.19 10.96 13.46
CA GLU A 236 6.24 11.37 14.52
C GLU A 236 6.51 10.59 15.80
N ARG A 237 6.73 9.27 15.67
CA ARG A 237 7.12 8.38 16.76
C ARG A 237 7.74 7.09 16.27
N VAL A 238 8.55 6.47 17.13
CA VAL A 238 9.14 5.14 16.96
C VAL A 238 8.68 4.24 18.10
N TYR A 239 8.28 2.99 17.82
CA TYR A 239 7.79 2.06 18.84
C TYR A 239 7.91 0.59 18.40
N TRP A 240 7.79 -0.31 19.38
CA TRP A 240 7.81 -1.75 19.16
C TRP A 240 6.41 -2.28 18.85
N GLU A 241 6.21 -2.79 17.63
CA GLU A 241 4.95 -3.35 17.13
C GLU A 241 4.99 -4.88 17.16
N SER A 242 3.86 -5.53 17.37
CA SER A 242 3.70 -6.99 17.33
C SER A 242 2.84 -7.47 16.15
N GLU A 243 2.00 -6.59 15.62
CA GLU A 243 1.03 -6.90 14.58
C GLU A 243 1.52 -6.46 13.21
N ILE A 244 1.98 -7.42 12.39
CA ILE A 244 2.47 -7.15 11.02
C ILE A 244 1.43 -6.45 10.14
N SER A 245 0.14 -6.67 10.42
CA SER A 245 -0.96 -6.03 9.69
C SER A 245 -1.00 -4.50 9.83
N ASN A 246 -0.38 -3.95 10.88
CA ASN A 246 -0.33 -2.51 11.12
C ASN A 246 0.67 -1.78 10.21
N LEU A 247 1.68 -2.48 9.66
CA LEU A 247 2.56 -1.88 8.66
C LEU A 247 1.76 -1.44 7.43
N GLY A 248 1.97 -0.22 6.97
CA GLY A 248 1.32 0.36 5.80
C GLY A 248 1.94 -0.11 4.49
N VAL A 249 3.25 -0.31 4.49
CA VAL A 249 4.04 -0.75 3.34
C VAL A 249 4.00 -2.28 3.21
N ILE A 250 3.47 -2.78 2.08
CA ILE A 250 3.30 -4.24 1.88
C ILE A 250 4.64 -5.00 1.84
N PRO A 251 5.68 -4.52 1.15
CA PRO A 251 7.01 -5.13 1.20
C PRO A 251 7.55 -5.32 2.62
N ASP A 252 7.34 -4.37 3.54
CA ASP A 252 7.76 -4.45 4.94
C ASP A 252 7.17 -5.68 5.64
N ARG A 253 5.87 -5.91 5.43
CA ARG A 253 5.18 -7.07 6.01
C ARG A 253 5.82 -8.40 5.62
N ARG A 254 6.32 -8.50 4.38
CA ARG A 254 7.00 -9.71 3.87
C ARG A 254 8.38 -9.85 4.47
N ALA A 255 9.12 -8.75 4.53
CA ALA A 255 10.48 -8.73 5.08
C ALA A 255 10.48 -9.06 6.58
N VAL A 256 9.58 -8.44 7.37
CA VAL A 256 9.41 -8.72 8.80
C VAL A 256 9.02 -10.18 9.04
N ARG A 257 8.04 -10.75 8.29
CA ARG A 257 7.71 -12.18 8.41
C ARG A 257 8.91 -13.08 8.22
N LYS A 258 9.74 -12.76 7.22
CA LYS A 258 10.94 -13.55 6.91
C LYS A 258 11.93 -13.53 8.07
N VAL A 259 12.13 -12.36 8.69
CA VAL A 259 13.00 -12.24 9.88
C VAL A 259 12.42 -13.01 11.07
N LEU A 260 11.13 -12.80 11.40
CA LEU A 260 10.48 -13.44 12.54
C LEU A 260 10.33 -14.97 12.40
N SER A 261 10.30 -15.49 11.16
CA SER A 261 10.25 -16.93 10.89
C SER A 261 11.64 -17.60 10.87
N SER A 262 12.71 -16.81 10.76
CA SER A 262 14.08 -17.34 10.85
C SER A 262 14.36 -17.75 12.30
N LYS A 263 14.62 -19.04 12.56
CA LYS A 263 15.00 -19.50 13.88
C LYS A 263 16.27 -18.75 14.32
N PRO A 264 16.33 -18.23 15.55
CA PRO A 264 17.61 -17.79 16.10
C PRO A 264 18.58 -18.98 16.10
N ARG A 265 19.73 -18.81 15.48
CA ARG A 265 20.84 -19.77 15.60
C ARG A 265 21.50 -19.60 16.94
#